data_3c40460b38b1a5a6dab76011955a7e9e
#
_entry.id   3c40460b38b1a5a6dab76011955a7e9e
#
_cell.length_a   1.000
_cell.length_b   1.000
_cell.length_c   1.000
_cell.angle_alpha   90.00
_cell.angle_beta   90.00
_cell.angle_gamma   90.00
#
_symmetry.space_group_name_H-M   'P 1'
#
loop_
_entity.id
_entity.type
_entity.pdbx_description
1 polymer ?
#
loop_
_entity_poly.entity_id
_entity_poly.type
_entity_poly.pdbx_seq_one_letter_code
_entity_poly.pdbx_strand_id
1 'polypeptide(L)'
;MTESVTIPAGMQWTALSGRTVRAAVREGDLPFGFVAPMIFFVCFYVPLRKSMEPTGADYAQYLLPVIVLQGMFFTAMSAADRAARDTFSGMGTRMRSMPVKSWVPLAARMSANLVRALAGLAGALVIGTALGFRFHSGAAALVFIGLSLAFAVALVIGADTLGVATGKPEVGASALLAPQLLLIMMSTGFVPAEGFPGWIQPFVRNQPVSQAAAALRDLADGEYTSAVAVAVAWILGLIVAFTAISVWVQRRRP
;
A
#
# COMPACT_ATOMS: atom_id res chain seq x y z
N MET A 1 41.67 24.68 -8.62
CA MET A 1 40.70 23.80 -9.30
C MET A 1 40.35 22.70 -8.31
N THR A 2 39.21 22.81 -7.62
CA THR A 2 38.73 21.76 -6.71
C THR A 2 38.08 20.69 -7.58
N GLU A 3 38.68 19.51 -7.67
CA GLU A 3 38.04 18.34 -8.25
C GLU A 3 36.69 18.12 -7.55
N SER A 4 35.62 18.26 -8.28
CA SER A 4 34.30 17.92 -7.78
C SER A 4 34.23 16.40 -7.58
N VAL A 5 34.36 15.94 -6.36
CA VAL A 5 34.17 14.53 -5.98
C VAL A 5 32.74 14.16 -6.30
N THR A 6 32.53 13.51 -7.44
CA THR A 6 31.23 13.01 -7.85
C THR A 6 30.91 11.74 -7.06
N ILE A 7 30.06 11.85 -6.05
CA ILE A 7 29.60 10.70 -5.26
C ILE A 7 28.79 9.76 -6.16
N PRO A 8 29.07 8.44 -6.19
CA PRO A 8 28.30 7.47 -6.98
C PRO A 8 26.80 7.49 -6.64
N ALA A 9 25.93 7.38 -7.65
CA ALA A 9 24.47 7.45 -7.47
C ALA A 9 23.93 6.42 -6.49
N GLY A 10 24.51 5.23 -6.43
CA GLY A 10 24.15 4.19 -5.47
C GLY A 10 24.41 4.62 -4.03
N MET A 11 25.52 5.31 -3.78
CA MET A 11 25.86 5.82 -2.44
C MET A 11 24.93 6.99 -2.03
N GLN A 12 24.55 7.84 -2.98
CA GLN A 12 23.54 8.88 -2.76
C GLN A 12 22.18 8.26 -2.41
N TRP A 13 21.76 7.24 -3.14
CA TRP A 13 20.51 6.53 -2.91
C TRP A 13 20.48 5.82 -1.56
N THR A 14 21.51 5.06 -1.19
CA THR A 14 21.56 4.37 0.10
C THR A 14 21.57 5.35 1.28
N ALA A 15 22.30 6.46 1.16
CA ALA A 15 22.34 7.50 2.19
C ALA A 15 20.96 8.17 2.39
N LEU A 16 20.29 8.55 1.29
CA LEU A 16 18.96 9.16 1.34
C LEU A 16 17.90 8.17 1.82
N SER A 17 17.90 6.94 1.31
CA SER A 17 16.97 5.89 1.75
C SER A 17 17.14 5.59 3.25
N GLY A 18 18.37 5.40 3.70
CA GLY A 18 18.66 5.15 5.12
C GLY A 18 18.24 6.32 6.03
N ARG A 19 18.40 7.57 5.58
CA ARG A 19 17.90 8.75 6.29
C ARG A 19 16.38 8.74 6.39
N THR A 20 15.69 8.48 5.28
CA THR A 20 14.21 8.50 5.21
C THR A 20 13.60 7.37 6.05
N VAL A 21 14.18 6.16 6.00
CA VAL A 21 13.73 5.03 6.83
C VAL A 21 13.97 5.32 8.31
N ARG A 22 15.14 5.88 8.67
CA ARG A 22 15.44 6.22 10.06
C ARG A 22 14.52 7.31 10.60
N ALA A 23 14.16 8.29 9.76
CA ALA A 23 13.14 9.28 10.10
C ALA A 23 11.77 8.61 10.34
N ALA A 24 11.35 7.68 9.49
CA ALA A 24 10.09 6.95 9.65
C ALA A 24 10.01 6.14 10.95
N VAL A 25 11.14 5.58 11.41
CA VAL A 25 11.20 4.90 12.72
C VAL A 25 11.04 5.93 13.85
N ARG A 26 11.76 7.06 13.78
CA ARG A 26 11.76 8.06 14.85
C ARG A 26 10.45 8.83 14.96
N GLU A 27 9.76 9.05 13.85
CA GLU A 27 8.45 9.71 13.79
C GLU A 27 7.28 8.78 14.17
N GLY A 28 7.56 7.49 14.39
CA GLY A 28 6.54 6.51 14.76
C GLY A 28 5.78 5.89 13.59
N ASP A 29 6.04 6.31 12.35
CA ASP A 29 5.33 5.81 11.17
C ASP A 29 5.53 4.31 10.92
N LEU A 30 6.74 3.83 11.12
CA LEU A 30 7.07 2.41 10.93
C LEU A 30 6.43 1.55 12.03
N PRO A 31 6.59 1.87 13.33
CA PRO A 31 5.88 1.18 14.40
C PRO A 31 4.35 1.21 14.23
N PHE A 32 3.79 2.37 13.88
CA PHE A 32 2.36 2.49 13.61
C PHE A 32 1.94 1.62 12.42
N GLY A 33 2.70 1.64 11.32
CA GLY A 33 2.44 0.80 10.14
C GLY A 33 2.46 -0.70 10.45
N PHE A 34 3.27 -1.15 11.41
CA PHE A 34 3.30 -2.53 11.87
C PHE A 34 2.13 -2.86 12.81
N VAL A 35 1.82 -2.00 13.76
CA VAL A 35 0.81 -2.25 14.81
C VAL A 35 -0.61 -2.02 14.31
N ALA A 36 -0.83 -1.06 13.41
CA ALA A 36 -2.18 -0.73 12.94
C ALA A 36 -2.92 -1.92 12.30
N PRO A 37 -2.33 -2.70 11.36
CA PRO A 37 -2.98 -3.90 10.84
C PRO A 37 -3.31 -4.94 11.91
N MET A 38 -2.48 -5.07 12.96
CA MET A 38 -2.74 -5.98 14.06
C MET A 38 -3.98 -5.56 14.84
N ILE A 39 -4.10 -4.28 15.17
CA ILE A 39 -5.28 -3.73 15.87
C ILE A 39 -6.53 -3.92 15.00
N PHE A 40 -6.47 -3.57 13.72
CA PHE A 40 -7.60 -3.76 12.80
C PHE A 40 -8.00 -5.23 12.70
N PHE A 41 -7.04 -6.14 12.59
CA PHE A 41 -7.33 -7.58 12.56
C PHE A 41 -8.11 -8.00 13.80
N VAL A 42 -7.64 -7.65 15.00
CA VAL A 42 -8.32 -7.99 16.26
C VAL A 42 -9.70 -7.34 16.35
N CYS A 43 -9.84 -6.07 15.97
CA CYS A 43 -11.11 -5.35 15.99
C CYS A 43 -12.19 -5.99 15.12
N PHE A 44 -11.83 -6.59 13.99
CA PHE A 44 -12.79 -7.30 13.13
C PHE A 44 -12.91 -8.78 13.51
N TYR A 45 -11.82 -9.44 13.87
CA TYR A 45 -11.79 -10.86 14.19
C TYR A 45 -12.63 -11.20 15.41
N VAL A 46 -12.45 -10.44 16.52
CA VAL A 46 -13.11 -10.77 17.80
C VAL A 46 -14.64 -10.69 17.70
N PRO A 47 -15.28 -9.62 17.18
CA PRO A 47 -16.74 -9.54 17.12
C PRO A 47 -17.35 -10.43 16.03
N LEU A 48 -16.67 -10.60 14.87
CA LEU A 48 -17.26 -11.27 13.72
C LEU A 48 -16.98 -12.78 13.66
N ARG A 49 -16.00 -13.29 14.39
CA ARG A 49 -15.67 -14.71 14.45
C ARG A 49 -16.88 -15.58 14.74
N LYS A 50 -17.66 -15.25 15.79
CA LYS A 50 -18.83 -16.03 16.19
C LYS A 50 -19.94 -16.03 15.14
N SER A 51 -20.08 -14.96 14.38
CA SER A 51 -21.08 -14.84 13.32
C SER A 51 -20.70 -15.64 12.08
N MET A 52 -19.43 -15.96 11.91
CA MET A 52 -18.91 -16.72 10.75
C MET A 52 -18.71 -18.21 11.05
N GLU A 53 -18.67 -18.63 12.34
CA GLU A 53 -18.56 -20.04 12.74
C GLU A 53 -19.61 -20.97 12.09
N PRO A 54 -20.89 -20.56 11.90
CA PRO A 54 -21.87 -21.40 11.24
C PRO A 54 -21.58 -21.70 9.76
N THR A 55 -20.72 -20.91 9.11
CA THR A 55 -20.36 -21.12 7.69
C THR A 55 -19.23 -22.13 7.49
N GLY A 56 -18.59 -22.61 8.58
CA GLY A 56 -17.45 -23.55 8.52
C GLY A 56 -16.17 -22.95 7.96
N ALA A 57 -16.15 -21.67 7.64
CA ALA A 57 -14.97 -20.98 7.12
C ALA A 57 -14.03 -20.54 8.25
N ASP A 58 -12.73 -20.75 8.11
CA ASP A 58 -11.75 -20.14 9.01
C ASP A 58 -11.72 -18.64 8.77
N TYR A 59 -12.31 -17.90 9.72
CA TYR A 59 -12.44 -16.45 9.59
C TYR A 59 -11.10 -15.73 9.55
N ALA A 60 -10.03 -16.28 10.15
CA ALA A 60 -8.70 -15.72 10.04
C ALA A 60 -8.17 -15.79 8.60
N GLN A 61 -8.43 -16.92 7.92
CA GLN A 61 -8.08 -17.14 6.52
C GLN A 61 -8.81 -16.14 5.60
N TYR A 62 -10.09 -15.91 5.88
CA TYR A 62 -10.91 -14.97 5.10
C TYR A 62 -10.51 -13.50 5.31
N LEU A 63 -10.21 -13.11 6.56
CA LEU A 63 -10.00 -11.72 6.97
C LEU A 63 -8.61 -11.19 6.61
N LEU A 64 -7.56 -12.01 6.72
CA LEU A 64 -6.17 -11.55 6.57
C LEU A 64 -5.90 -10.79 5.26
N PRO A 65 -6.33 -11.27 4.09
CA PRO A 65 -6.10 -10.57 2.82
C PRO A 65 -6.58 -9.13 2.81
N VAL A 66 -7.77 -8.86 3.34
CA VAL A 66 -8.28 -7.48 3.37
C VAL A 66 -7.54 -6.60 4.36
N ILE A 67 -7.10 -7.16 5.50
CA ILE A 67 -6.27 -6.41 6.46
C ILE A 67 -4.90 -6.06 5.87
N VAL A 68 -4.32 -6.96 5.08
CA VAL A 68 -3.09 -6.67 4.31
C VAL A 68 -3.33 -5.51 3.34
N LEU A 69 -4.41 -5.56 2.54
CA LEU A 69 -4.75 -4.47 1.63
C LEU A 69 -4.99 -3.14 2.36
N GLN A 70 -5.66 -3.17 3.52
CA GLN A 70 -5.83 -2.01 4.38
C GLN A 70 -4.48 -1.41 4.80
N GLY A 71 -3.51 -2.24 5.16
CA GLY A 71 -2.14 -1.81 5.47
C GLY A 71 -1.45 -1.13 4.29
N MET A 72 -1.71 -1.59 3.03
CA MET A 72 -1.18 -0.95 1.83
C MET A 72 -1.78 0.45 1.61
N PHE A 73 -3.06 0.64 1.91
CA PHE A 73 -3.69 1.96 1.89
C PHE A 73 -3.10 2.91 2.95
N PHE A 74 -2.82 2.44 4.16
CA PHE A 74 -2.14 3.27 5.17
C PHE A 74 -0.75 3.70 4.71
N THR A 75 -0.01 2.82 4.05
CA THR A 75 1.29 3.17 3.43
C THR A 75 1.10 4.26 2.37
N ALA A 76 0.07 4.17 1.53
CA ALA A 76 -0.24 5.18 0.53
C ALA A 76 -0.62 6.53 1.14
N MET A 77 -1.43 6.55 2.20
CA MET A 77 -1.77 7.78 2.93
C MET A 77 -0.54 8.46 3.51
N SER A 78 0.36 7.69 4.14
CA SER A 78 1.64 8.22 4.63
C SER A 78 2.52 8.76 3.50
N ALA A 79 2.50 8.16 2.32
CA ALA A 79 3.22 8.65 1.15
C ALA A 79 2.66 9.99 0.66
N ALA A 80 1.31 10.15 0.60
CA ALA A 80 0.66 11.39 0.22
C ALA A 80 1.00 12.55 1.20
N ASP A 81 0.92 12.29 2.50
CA ASP A 81 1.23 13.28 3.53
C ASP A 81 2.69 13.76 3.42
N ARG A 82 3.63 12.84 3.26
CA ARG A 82 5.06 13.19 3.09
C ARG A 82 5.32 13.96 1.80
N ALA A 83 4.74 13.53 0.68
CA ALA A 83 4.88 14.23 -0.59
C ALA A 83 4.33 15.65 -0.52
N ALA A 84 3.23 15.85 0.20
CA ALA A 84 2.66 17.17 0.46
C ALA A 84 3.59 18.03 1.33
N ARG A 85 4.15 17.47 2.43
CA ARG A 85 5.13 18.16 3.30
C ARG A 85 6.40 18.53 2.56
N ASP A 86 6.95 17.64 1.76
CA ASP A 86 8.15 17.89 0.94
C ASP A 86 7.91 19.03 -0.05
N THR A 87 6.71 19.07 -0.64
CA THR A 87 6.31 20.13 -1.56
C THR A 87 6.15 21.46 -0.83
N PHE A 88 5.46 21.46 0.31
CA PHE A 88 5.23 22.65 1.14
C PHE A 88 6.54 23.26 1.68
N SER A 89 7.47 22.43 2.12
CA SER A 89 8.76 22.87 2.66
C SER A 89 9.77 23.31 1.60
N GLY A 90 9.43 23.22 0.31
CA GLY A 90 10.34 23.55 -0.80
C GLY A 90 11.54 22.60 -0.92
N MET A 91 11.46 21.41 -0.33
CA MET A 91 12.52 20.40 -0.38
C MET A 91 12.88 20.02 -1.81
N GLY A 92 11.88 19.92 -2.70
CA GLY A 92 12.09 19.63 -4.12
C GLY A 92 12.97 20.67 -4.82
N THR A 93 12.76 21.96 -4.53
CA THR A 93 13.57 23.06 -5.08
C THR A 93 15.00 23.00 -4.55
N ARG A 94 15.18 22.74 -3.25
CA ARG A 94 16.51 22.57 -2.65
C ARG A 94 17.26 21.38 -3.21
N MET A 95 16.59 20.26 -3.47
CA MET A 95 17.23 19.08 -4.06
C MET A 95 17.66 19.32 -5.52
N ARG A 96 16.94 20.14 -6.29
CA ARG A 96 17.33 20.50 -7.66
C ARG A 96 18.62 21.34 -7.73
N SER A 97 18.94 22.09 -6.68
CA SER A 97 20.18 22.88 -6.60
C SER A 97 21.40 22.08 -6.10
N MET A 98 21.19 20.85 -5.63
CA MET A 98 22.27 19.97 -5.17
C MET A 98 22.77 19.07 -6.33
N PRO A 99 24.04 18.65 -6.32
CA PRO A 99 24.62 17.75 -7.33
C PRO A 99 24.15 16.29 -7.11
N VAL A 100 22.83 16.08 -7.06
CA VAL A 100 22.18 14.77 -6.88
C VAL A 100 21.49 14.40 -8.18
N LYS A 101 21.62 13.14 -8.63
CA LYS A 101 20.91 12.67 -9.81
C LYS A 101 19.39 12.75 -9.59
N SER A 102 18.66 13.24 -10.58
CA SER A 102 17.21 13.56 -10.49
C SER A 102 16.31 12.40 -10.06
N TRP A 103 16.69 11.16 -10.35
CA TRP A 103 15.92 9.96 -9.98
C TRP A 103 16.13 9.50 -8.53
N VAL A 104 17.28 9.89 -7.91
CA VAL A 104 17.67 9.40 -6.57
C VAL A 104 16.67 9.77 -5.46
N PRO A 105 16.14 11.01 -5.40
CA PRO A 105 15.15 11.36 -4.38
C PRO A 105 13.85 10.55 -4.50
N LEU A 106 13.39 10.32 -5.74
CA LEU A 106 12.20 9.50 -5.98
C LEU A 106 12.43 8.05 -5.56
N ALA A 107 13.56 7.46 -5.97
CA ALA A 107 13.92 6.09 -5.59
C ALA A 107 14.05 5.94 -4.07
N ALA A 108 14.61 6.92 -3.37
CA ALA A 108 14.73 6.90 -1.91
C ALA A 108 13.35 6.94 -1.22
N ARG A 109 12.40 7.75 -1.73
CA ARG A 109 11.02 7.77 -1.21
C ARG A 109 10.31 6.46 -1.46
N MET A 110 10.43 5.89 -2.67
CA MET A 110 9.85 4.58 -3.00
C MET A 110 10.40 3.47 -2.12
N SER A 111 11.72 3.45 -1.87
CA SER A 111 12.36 2.49 -0.95
C SER A 111 11.80 2.61 0.47
N ALA A 112 11.63 3.82 1.00
CA ALA A 112 11.06 4.02 2.32
C ALA A 112 9.58 3.59 2.41
N ASN A 113 8.80 3.84 1.36
CA ASN A 113 7.41 3.39 1.30
C ASN A 113 7.31 1.86 1.19
N LEU A 114 8.23 1.21 0.47
CA LEU A 114 8.33 -0.25 0.42
C LEU A 114 8.64 -0.85 1.79
N VAL A 115 9.56 -0.25 2.55
CA VAL A 115 9.86 -0.68 3.93
C VAL A 115 8.62 -0.55 4.83
N ARG A 116 7.81 0.51 4.67
CA ARG A 116 6.53 0.65 5.40
C ARG A 116 5.51 -0.41 5.00
N ALA A 117 5.37 -0.67 3.69
CA ALA A 117 4.49 -1.72 3.20
C ALA A 117 4.89 -3.09 3.76
N LEU A 118 6.20 -3.37 3.79
CA LEU A 118 6.73 -4.60 4.41
C LEU A 118 6.45 -4.65 5.91
N ALA A 119 6.57 -3.56 6.64
CA ALA A 119 6.23 -3.51 8.06
C ALA A 119 4.75 -3.78 8.29
N GLY A 120 3.85 -3.16 7.52
CA GLY A 120 2.41 -3.41 7.59
C GLY A 120 2.02 -4.84 7.26
N LEU A 121 2.62 -5.39 6.19
CA LEU A 121 2.45 -6.80 5.81
C LEU A 121 2.93 -7.74 6.92
N ALA A 122 4.11 -7.49 7.48
CA ALA A 122 4.65 -8.28 8.58
C ALA A 122 3.74 -8.24 9.81
N GLY A 123 3.23 -7.07 10.20
CA GLY A 123 2.28 -6.92 11.30
C GLY A 123 1.00 -7.72 11.06
N ALA A 124 0.41 -7.64 9.87
CA ALA A 124 -0.77 -8.43 9.49
C ALA A 124 -0.50 -9.93 9.54
N LEU A 125 0.63 -10.38 9.00
CA LEU A 125 1.00 -11.80 9.00
C LEU A 125 1.28 -12.32 10.40
N VAL A 126 1.93 -11.56 11.27
CA VAL A 126 2.21 -11.94 12.66
C VAL A 126 0.92 -12.20 13.41
N ILE A 127 -0.03 -11.26 13.38
CA ILE A 127 -1.30 -11.42 14.09
C ILE A 127 -2.18 -12.49 13.44
N GLY A 128 -2.23 -12.54 12.11
CA GLY A 128 -3.01 -13.53 11.37
C GLY A 128 -2.55 -14.94 11.69
N THR A 129 -1.23 -15.21 11.64
CA THR A 129 -0.68 -16.54 11.96
C THR A 129 -0.85 -16.91 13.42
N ALA A 130 -0.82 -15.94 14.34
CA ALA A 130 -1.11 -16.16 15.76
C ALA A 130 -2.58 -16.53 16.01
N LEU A 131 -3.52 -16.06 15.15
CA LEU A 131 -4.95 -16.30 15.28
C LEU A 131 -5.51 -17.37 14.33
N GLY A 132 -4.63 -18.15 13.69
CA GLY A 132 -5.04 -19.34 12.93
C GLY A 132 -4.75 -19.31 11.43
N PHE A 133 -4.42 -18.14 10.85
CA PHE A 133 -4.06 -18.07 9.43
C PHE A 133 -2.87 -18.97 9.09
N ARG A 134 -2.95 -19.69 7.98
CA ARG A 134 -1.87 -20.55 7.46
C ARG A 134 -1.76 -20.43 5.94
N PHE A 135 -0.54 -20.39 5.46
CA PHE A 135 -0.27 -20.61 4.05
C PHE A 135 -0.24 -22.10 3.75
N HIS A 136 -0.95 -22.53 2.71
CA HIS A 136 -0.95 -23.92 2.27
C HIS A 136 0.19 -24.25 1.29
N SER A 137 0.83 -23.23 0.70
CA SER A 137 1.96 -23.37 -0.22
C SER A 137 2.97 -22.26 -0.02
N GLY A 138 4.25 -22.61 0.13
CA GLY A 138 5.35 -21.64 0.24
C GLY A 138 5.54 -20.81 -1.04
N ALA A 139 5.35 -21.41 -2.22
CA ALA A 139 5.43 -20.69 -3.48
C ALA A 139 4.30 -19.66 -3.61
N ALA A 140 3.07 -20.05 -3.25
CA ALA A 140 1.93 -19.15 -3.26
C ALA A 140 2.08 -18.02 -2.21
N ALA A 141 2.70 -18.29 -1.07
CA ALA A 141 3.02 -17.26 -0.07
C ALA A 141 3.96 -16.18 -0.65
N LEU A 142 4.97 -16.56 -1.44
CA LEU A 142 5.83 -15.57 -2.10
C LEU A 142 5.07 -14.73 -3.12
N VAL A 143 4.15 -15.33 -3.88
CA VAL A 143 3.30 -14.59 -4.83
C VAL A 143 2.33 -13.68 -4.08
N PHE A 144 1.76 -14.13 -2.96
CA PHE A 144 0.93 -13.32 -2.07
C PHE A 144 1.65 -12.06 -1.60
N ILE A 145 2.88 -12.22 -1.10
CA ILE A 145 3.73 -11.10 -0.67
C ILE A 145 4.02 -10.17 -1.85
N GLY A 146 4.44 -10.72 -2.99
CA GLY A 146 4.73 -9.96 -4.20
C GLY A 146 3.53 -9.17 -4.71
N LEU A 147 2.34 -9.79 -4.77
CA LEU A 147 1.10 -9.14 -5.21
C LEU A 147 0.69 -8.00 -4.26
N SER A 148 0.79 -8.24 -2.95
CA SER A 148 0.50 -7.22 -1.92
C SER A 148 1.43 -6.02 -2.05
N LEU A 149 2.72 -6.23 -2.24
CA LEU A 149 3.70 -5.16 -2.40
C LEU A 149 3.52 -4.43 -3.75
N ALA A 150 3.19 -5.14 -4.83
CA ALA A 150 2.87 -4.53 -6.12
C ALA A 150 1.63 -3.62 -6.03
N PHE A 151 0.60 -4.06 -5.30
CA PHE A 151 -0.58 -3.24 -5.00
C PHE A 151 -0.21 -2.00 -4.18
N ALA A 152 0.65 -2.14 -3.17
CA ALA A 152 1.17 -1.00 -2.40
C ALA A 152 1.90 0.01 -3.29
N VAL A 153 2.77 -0.46 -4.21
CA VAL A 153 3.50 0.41 -5.15
C VAL A 153 2.52 1.17 -6.05
N ALA A 154 1.49 0.51 -6.59
CA ALA A 154 0.47 1.16 -7.39
C ALA A 154 -0.22 2.31 -6.62
N LEU A 155 -0.68 2.01 -5.40
CA LEU A 155 -1.33 3.01 -4.54
C LEU A 155 -0.39 4.16 -4.15
N VAL A 156 0.86 3.86 -3.82
CA VAL A 156 1.87 4.85 -3.43
C VAL A 156 2.17 5.82 -4.57
N ILE A 157 2.26 5.36 -5.82
CA ILE A 157 2.47 6.24 -6.99
C ILE A 157 1.32 7.25 -7.10
N GLY A 158 0.08 6.79 -6.99
CA GLY A 158 -1.10 7.67 -7.03
C GLY A 158 -1.14 8.65 -5.86
N ALA A 159 -0.89 8.15 -4.67
CA ALA A 159 -0.90 8.91 -3.42
C ALA A 159 0.22 9.98 -3.38
N ASP A 160 1.44 9.63 -3.78
CA ASP A 160 2.58 10.57 -3.89
C ASP A 160 2.23 11.69 -4.88
N THR A 161 1.64 11.32 -6.01
CA THR A 161 1.19 12.28 -7.04
C THR A 161 0.15 13.25 -6.48
N LEU A 162 -0.83 12.75 -5.71
CA LEU A 162 -1.85 13.58 -5.07
C LEU A 162 -1.22 14.51 -4.03
N GLY A 163 -0.33 14.01 -3.19
CA GLY A 163 0.41 14.80 -2.21
C GLY A 163 1.21 15.93 -2.85
N VAL A 164 1.94 15.60 -3.92
CA VAL A 164 2.64 16.61 -4.72
C VAL A 164 1.64 17.59 -5.33
N ALA A 165 0.52 17.15 -5.89
CA ALA A 165 -0.46 18.01 -6.56
C ALA A 165 -1.11 19.00 -5.59
N THR A 166 -1.46 18.57 -4.40
CA THR A 166 -2.09 19.44 -3.38
C THR A 166 -1.09 20.37 -2.72
N GLY A 167 0.12 19.92 -2.45
CA GLY A 167 1.16 20.68 -1.75
C GLY A 167 0.77 21.15 -0.35
N LYS A 168 -0.34 20.63 0.19
CA LYS A 168 -0.90 20.99 1.51
C LYS A 168 -0.90 19.76 2.40
N PRO A 169 -0.08 19.71 3.48
CA PRO A 169 0.01 18.54 4.36
C PRO A 169 -1.34 18.12 4.96
N GLU A 170 -2.19 19.10 5.28
CA GLU A 170 -3.51 18.87 5.88
C GLU A 170 -4.49 18.16 4.94
N VAL A 171 -4.25 18.25 3.62
CA VAL A 171 -5.12 17.69 2.59
C VAL A 171 -4.59 16.36 2.06
N GLY A 172 -3.27 16.15 2.07
CA GLY A 172 -2.63 15.02 1.41
C GLY A 172 -3.19 13.65 1.83
N ALA A 173 -3.16 13.36 3.12
CA ALA A 173 -3.68 12.08 3.65
C ALA A 173 -5.21 12.07 3.76
N SER A 174 -5.82 13.19 4.18
CA SER A 174 -7.28 13.29 4.38
C SER A 174 -8.07 13.13 3.07
N ALA A 175 -7.53 13.58 1.94
CA ALA A 175 -8.17 13.40 0.63
C ALA A 175 -8.27 11.92 0.20
N LEU A 176 -7.40 11.04 0.72
CA LEU A 176 -7.44 9.61 0.44
C LEU A 176 -8.35 8.83 1.40
N LEU A 177 -8.71 9.42 2.55
CA LEU A 177 -9.47 8.71 3.59
C LEU A 177 -10.85 8.27 3.09
N ALA A 178 -11.63 9.15 2.47
CA ALA A 178 -12.96 8.82 1.98
C ALA A 178 -12.93 7.81 0.82
N PRO A 179 -12.12 7.98 -0.26
CA PRO A 179 -11.98 6.96 -1.29
C PRO A 179 -11.52 5.60 -0.76
N GLN A 180 -10.57 5.57 0.18
CA GLN A 180 -10.09 4.36 0.80
C GLN A 180 -11.21 3.63 1.55
N LEU A 181 -11.93 4.34 2.44
CA LEU A 181 -13.02 3.75 3.21
C LEU A 181 -14.12 3.21 2.29
N LEU A 182 -14.49 3.96 1.26
CA LEU A 182 -15.48 3.51 0.27
C LEU A 182 -15.01 2.23 -0.44
N LEU A 183 -13.80 2.21 -0.98
CA LEU A 183 -13.28 1.06 -1.71
C LEU A 183 -13.17 -0.18 -0.83
N ILE A 184 -12.76 -0.04 0.43
CA ILE A 184 -12.60 -1.18 1.34
C ILE A 184 -13.93 -1.63 1.88
N MET A 185 -14.81 -0.72 2.33
CA MET A 185 -16.12 -1.09 2.87
C MET A 185 -17.05 -1.67 1.79
N MET A 186 -16.95 -1.19 0.55
CA MET A 186 -17.69 -1.71 -0.59
C MET A 186 -16.96 -2.86 -1.30
N SER A 187 -16.03 -3.54 -0.64
CA SER A 187 -15.32 -4.69 -1.19
C SER A 187 -15.85 -6.01 -0.66
N THR A 188 -15.60 -7.09 -1.39
CA THR A 188 -15.81 -8.47 -0.91
C THR A 188 -14.81 -8.87 0.17
N GLY A 189 -14.02 -7.92 0.68
CA GLY A 189 -13.03 -8.14 1.71
C GLY A 189 -13.61 -8.53 3.06
N PHE A 190 -14.65 -7.83 3.50
CA PHE A 190 -15.30 -8.06 4.79
C PHE A 190 -16.60 -8.86 4.69
N VAL A 191 -17.35 -8.66 3.63
CA VAL A 191 -18.67 -9.27 3.42
C VAL A 191 -18.74 -9.81 1.99
N PRO A 192 -19.24 -11.03 1.76
CA PRO A 192 -19.48 -11.55 0.41
C PRO A 192 -20.39 -10.64 -0.41
N ALA A 193 -20.26 -10.67 -1.74
CA ALA A 193 -21.00 -9.78 -2.64
C ALA A 193 -22.53 -9.92 -2.51
N GLU A 194 -23.01 -11.10 -2.13
CA GLU A 194 -24.42 -11.43 -1.90
C GLU A 194 -25.03 -10.65 -0.73
N GLY A 195 -24.21 -10.15 0.20
CA GLY A 195 -24.65 -9.31 1.30
C GLY A 195 -24.94 -7.85 0.89
N PHE A 196 -24.63 -7.46 -0.35
CA PHE A 196 -24.90 -6.14 -0.89
C PHE A 196 -26.17 -6.12 -1.75
N PRO A 197 -26.86 -4.96 -1.84
CA PRO A 197 -27.99 -4.80 -2.75
C PRO A 197 -27.62 -5.15 -4.19
N GLY A 198 -28.52 -5.83 -4.92
CA GLY A 198 -28.25 -6.40 -6.26
C GLY A 198 -27.70 -5.40 -7.29
N TRP A 199 -28.14 -4.13 -7.23
CA TRP A 199 -27.70 -3.08 -8.15
C TRP A 199 -26.22 -2.70 -8.00
N ILE A 200 -25.61 -2.90 -6.82
CA ILE A 200 -24.22 -2.55 -6.57
C ILE A 200 -23.26 -3.74 -6.62
N GLN A 201 -23.78 -4.97 -6.62
CA GLN A 201 -22.96 -6.20 -6.65
C GLN A 201 -21.96 -6.24 -7.82
N PRO A 202 -22.30 -5.82 -9.06
CA PRO A 202 -21.34 -5.81 -10.15
C PRO A 202 -20.13 -4.89 -9.87
N PHE A 203 -20.34 -3.74 -9.24
CA PHE A 203 -19.26 -2.86 -8.83
C PHE A 203 -18.42 -3.49 -7.71
N VAL A 204 -19.08 -4.02 -6.66
CA VAL A 204 -18.42 -4.66 -5.51
C VAL A 204 -17.55 -5.82 -5.95
N ARG A 205 -18.01 -6.65 -6.88
CA ARG A 205 -17.24 -7.80 -7.40
C ARG A 205 -16.04 -7.40 -8.24
N ASN A 206 -16.19 -6.37 -9.08
CA ASN A 206 -15.18 -6.04 -10.11
C ASN A 206 -14.18 -4.96 -9.70
N GLN A 207 -14.33 -4.30 -8.54
CA GLN A 207 -13.40 -3.28 -8.12
C GLN A 207 -12.02 -3.87 -7.74
N PRO A 208 -10.93 -3.09 -7.88
CA PRO A 208 -9.56 -3.58 -7.70
C PRO A 208 -9.29 -4.17 -6.31
N VAL A 209 -9.91 -3.64 -5.25
CA VAL A 209 -9.73 -4.16 -3.88
C VAL A 209 -10.35 -5.54 -3.72
N SER A 210 -11.56 -5.76 -4.29
CA SER A 210 -12.22 -7.06 -4.24
C SER A 210 -11.46 -8.12 -5.01
N GLN A 211 -10.97 -7.77 -6.20
CA GLN A 211 -10.19 -8.68 -7.04
C GLN A 211 -8.85 -9.02 -6.38
N ALA A 212 -8.17 -8.04 -5.79
CA ALA A 212 -6.95 -8.28 -5.03
C ALA A 212 -7.22 -9.15 -3.78
N ALA A 213 -8.31 -8.91 -3.05
CA ALA A 213 -8.67 -9.71 -1.89
C ALA A 213 -8.99 -11.18 -2.26
N ALA A 214 -9.72 -11.41 -3.37
CA ALA A 214 -9.98 -12.74 -3.88
C ALA A 214 -8.68 -13.45 -4.26
N ALA A 215 -7.84 -12.82 -5.05
CA ALA A 215 -6.54 -13.37 -5.45
C ALA A 215 -5.65 -13.71 -4.26
N LEU A 216 -5.61 -12.86 -3.24
CA LEU A 216 -4.83 -13.12 -2.03
C LEU A 216 -5.41 -14.28 -1.20
N ARG A 217 -6.74 -14.50 -1.20
CA ARG A 217 -7.34 -15.67 -0.55
C ARG A 217 -6.94 -16.95 -1.28
N ASP A 218 -7.10 -16.99 -2.59
CA ASP A 218 -6.73 -18.15 -3.39
C ASP A 218 -5.24 -18.50 -3.20
N LEU A 219 -4.38 -17.50 -3.19
CA LEU A 219 -2.95 -17.69 -2.92
C LEU A 219 -2.66 -18.16 -1.49
N ALA A 220 -3.44 -17.73 -0.50
CA ALA A 220 -3.30 -18.23 0.87
C ALA A 220 -3.66 -19.72 0.96
N ASP A 221 -4.67 -20.14 0.20
CA ASP A 221 -5.09 -21.54 0.07
C ASP A 221 -4.18 -22.36 -0.86
N GLY A 222 -3.19 -21.73 -1.47
CA GLY A 222 -2.21 -22.39 -2.34
C GLY A 222 -2.67 -22.54 -3.79
N GLU A 223 -3.77 -21.91 -4.16
CA GLU A 223 -4.37 -21.99 -5.48
C GLU A 223 -3.95 -20.82 -6.40
N TYR A 224 -3.83 -21.14 -7.70
CA TYR A 224 -3.54 -20.15 -8.76
C TYR A 224 -4.74 -20.07 -9.69
N THR A 225 -5.71 -19.23 -9.31
CA THR A 225 -6.95 -19.04 -10.07
C THR A 225 -6.85 -17.88 -11.06
N SER A 226 -7.89 -17.71 -11.88
CA SER A 226 -8.00 -16.54 -12.76
C SER A 226 -8.08 -15.22 -12.00
N ALA A 227 -8.47 -15.22 -10.71
CA ALA A 227 -8.50 -14.03 -9.87
C ALA A 227 -7.10 -13.41 -9.72
N VAL A 228 -6.04 -14.23 -9.66
CA VAL A 228 -4.65 -13.74 -9.60
C VAL A 228 -4.30 -12.97 -10.87
N ALA A 229 -4.65 -13.48 -12.05
CA ALA A 229 -4.40 -12.79 -13.32
C ALA A 229 -5.19 -11.47 -13.42
N VAL A 230 -6.44 -11.46 -12.98
CA VAL A 230 -7.29 -10.25 -12.95
C VAL A 230 -6.74 -9.22 -11.98
N ALA A 231 -6.29 -9.63 -10.79
CA ALA A 231 -5.65 -8.74 -9.81
C ALA A 231 -4.35 -8.13 -10.35
N VAL A 232 -3.50 -8.93 -11.02
CA VAL A 232 -2.29 -8.43 -11.69
C VAL A 232 -2.66 -7.42 -12.77
N ALA A 233 -3.67 -7.69 -13.60
CA ALA A 233 -4.12 -6.75 -14.63
C ALA A 233 -4.59 -5.42 -14.03
N TRP A 234 -5.36 -5.46 -12.93
CA TRP A 234 -5.76 -4.26 -12.18
C TRP A 234 -4.56 -3.49 -11.65
N ILE A 235 -3.60 -4.17 -11.01
CA ILE A 235 -2.39 -3.54 -10.46
C ILE A 235 -1.58 -2.87 -11.56
N LEU A 236 -1.35 -3.55 -12.68
CA LEU A 236 -0.64 -2.97 -13.82
C LEU A 236 -1.40 -1.78 -14.40
N GLY A 237 -2.71 -1.87 -14.55
CA GLY A 237 -3.57 -0.78 -15.00
C GLY A 237 -3.46 0.45 -14.09
N LEU A 238 -3.51 0.26 -12.76
CA LEU A 238 -3.33 1.32 -11.77
C LEU A 238 -1.93 1.94 -11.83
N ILE A 239 -0.87 1.12 -11.96
CA ILE A 239 0.50 1.62 -12.10
C ILE A 239 0.63 2.51 -13.34
N VAL A 240 0.12 2.05 -14.49
CA VAL A 240 0.17 2.81 -15.74
C VAL A 240 -0.62 4.11 -15.61
N ALA A 241 -1.86 4.04 -15.12
CA ALA A 241 -2.73 5.21 -14.96
C ALA A 241 -2.12 6.25 -14.02
N PHE A 242 -1.69 5.83 -12.83
CA PHE A 242 -1.11 6.74 -11.83
C PHE A 242 0.25 7.30 -12.26
N THR A 243 1.06 6.51 -12.99
CA THR A 243 2.32 7.00 -13.57
C THR A 243 2.04 8.05 -14.64
N ALA A 244 1.08 7.82 -15.53
CA ALA A 244 0.68 8.79 -16.54
C ALA A 244 0.18 10.12 -15.90
N ILE A 245 -0.65 10.02 -14.87
CA ILE A 245 -1.12 11.18 -14.10
C ILE A 245 0.06 11.90 -13.42
N SER A 246 1.00 11.14 -12.85
CA SER A 246 2.19 11.70 -12.20
C SER A 246 3.06 12.50 -13.17
N VAL A 247 3.33 11.94 -14.35
CA VAL A 247 4.07 12.64 -15.41
C VAL A 247 3.34 13.90 -15.87
N TRP A 248 2.02 13.81 -16.05
CA TRP A 248 1.20 14.96 -16.46
C TRP A 248 1.22 16.11 -15.42
N VAL A 249 1.07 15.76 -14.13
CA VAL A 249 1.15 16.73 -13.02
C VAL A 249 2.52 17.40 -12.96
N GLN A 250 3.60 16.60 -13.11
CA GLN A 250 4.96 17.14 -13.06
C GLN A 250 5.29 18.06 -14.24
N ARG A 251 4.75 17.79 -15.44
CA ARG A 251 4.94 18.65 -16.62
C ARG A 251 4.22 20.00 -16.53
N ARG A 252 3.17 20.11 -15.72
CA ARG A 252 2.41 21.34 -15.52
C ARG A 252 2.95 22.23 -14.41
N ARG A 253 3.93 21.76 -13.66
CA ARG A 253 4.58 22.55 -12.62
C ARG A 253 5.82 23.23 -13.20
N PRO A 254 5.92 24.59 -13.11
CA PRO A 254 7.08 25.34 -13.56
C PRO A 254 8.34 25.01 -12.76
#